data_626bde6465dd1af9590db8c00ad9faaa
#
_entry.id   626bde6465dd1af9590db8c00ad9faaa
#
_cell.length_a   1.000
_cell.length_b   1.000
_cell.length_c   1.000
_cell.angle_alpha   90.00
_cell.angle_beta   90.00
_cell.angle_gamma   90.00
#
_symmetry.space_group_name_H-M   'P 1'
#
loop_
_entity.id
_entity.type
_entity.pdbx_description
1 polymer ?
#
loop_
_entity_poly.entity_id
_entity_poly.type
_entity_poly.pdbx_seq_one_letter_code
_entity_poly.pdbx_strand_id
1 'polypeptide(L)'
;MLSDNAFLRYQRQVCLPEIGESGQQKLCDASVLIIGCGGLGNSAALYLAAAGVGKLVLCDDDEVEISNLSRQIAFRNQHVSTPKVDALAQQLRALNPECHIRTVQRRVDRNLLPLEVAMSDVVLDCSDNLETRHLVNQVCFECQIPLISGAAIGWSGQVIAFDFSAPNKATGCYACMVPRDYSDQLGKCSDLGIIGPVVGTIGNLQALLAIQYLAELPEFKTHQLMTFDAKHLDWQKWQLMADPDCEICAAKEANTNNNEGVICPSL
;
A
#
# COMPACT_ATOMS: atom_id res chain seq x y z
N MET A 1 -7.03 2.94 -25.47
CA MET A 1 -8.22 2.10 -25.83
C MET A 1 -7.87 0.66 -25.50
N LEU A 2 -8.72 -0.02 -24.74
CA LEU A 2 -8.50 -1.41 -24.33
C LEU A 2 -8.46 -2.33 -25.55
N SER A 3 -7.59 -3.35 -25.52
CA SER A 3 -7.65 -4.45 -26.48
C SER A 3 -8.90 -5.31 -26.25
N ASP A 4 -9.34 -6.08 -27.26
CA ASP A 4 -10.50 -6.98 -27.11
C ASP A 4 -10.30 -7.98 -25.96
N ASN A 5 -9.08 -8.48 -25.79
CA ASN A 5 -8.76 -9.40 -24.68
C ASN A 5 -8.82 -8.69 -23.32
N ALA A 6 -8.33 -7.46 -23.22
CA ALA A 6 -8.42 -6.66 -22.00
C ALA A 6 -9.88 -6.32 -21.68
N PHE A 7 -10.66 -5.93 -22.69
CA PHE A 7 -12.09 -5.67 -22.53
C PHE A 7 -12.83 -6.92 -21.99
N LEU A 8 -12.61 -8.08 -22.56
CA LEU A 8 -13.23 -9.33 -22.09
C LEU A 8 -12.80 -9.68 -20.67
N ARG A 9 -11.53 -9.48 -20.32
CA ARG A 9 -11.00 -9.76 -18.99
C ARG A 9 -11.60 -8.86 -17.93
N TYR A 10 -11.74 -7.57 -18.22
CA TYR A 10 -12.18 -6.54 -17.27
C TYR A 10 -13.63 -6.12 -17.44
N GLN A 11 -14.41 -6.83 -18.28
CA GLN A 11 -15.79 -6.47 -18.61
C GLN A 11 -16.66 -6.18 -17.39
N ARG A 12 -16.49 -6.94 -16.29
CA ARG A 12 -17.27 -6.74 -15.06
C ARG A 12 -16.97 -5.42 -14.37
N GLN A 13 -15.75 -4.90 -14.51
CA GLN A 13 -15.35 -3.59 -13.98
C GLN A 13 -15.78 -2.48 -14.93
N VAL A 14 -15.56 -2.65 -16.23
CA VAL A 14 -15.94 -1.69 -17.27
C VAL A 14 -17.45 -1.43 -17.26
N CYS A 15 -18.27 -2.41 -16.89
CA CYS A 15 -19.73 -2.22 -16.77
C CYS A 15 -20.16 -1.36 -15.58
N LEU A 16 -19.26 -1.02 -14.64
CA LEU A 16 -19.54 -0.07 -13.57
C LEU A 16 -19.44 1.36 -14.15
N PRO A 17 -20.50 2.19 -14.09
CA PRO A 17 -20.49 3.54 -14.66
C PRO A 17 -19.34 4.41 -14.15
N GLU A 18 -18.92 4.20 -12.89
CA GLU A 18 -17.86 4.92 -12.20
C GLU A 18 -16.47 4.55 -12.73
N ILE A 19 -16.32 3.36 -13.28
CA ILE A 19 -15.06 2.88 -13.89
C ILE A 19 -15.07 3.11 -15.40
N GLY A 20 -16.01 2.48 -16.12
CA GLY A 20 -16.09 2.54 -17.57
C GLY A 20 -14.78 2.08 -18.26
N GLU A 21 -14.66 2.31 -19.54
CA GLU A 21 -13.42 2.05 -20.28
C GLU A 21 -12.29 3.02 -19.88
N SER A 22 -12.63 4.26 -19.55
CA SER A 22 -11.65 5.27 -19.18
C SER A 22 -10.97 4.95 -17.85
N GLY A 23 -11.73 4.60 -16.82
CA GLY A 23 -11.17 4.19 -15.53
C GLY A 23 -10.36 2.91 -15.65
N GLN A 24 -10.82 1.93 -16.44
CA GLN A 24 -10.05 0.70 -16.69
C GLN A 24 -8.73 0.99 -17.43
N GLN A 25 -8.72 1.93 -18.38
CA GLN A 25 -7.49 2.32 -19.06
C GLN A 25 -6.50 2.95 -18.08
N LYS A 26 -6.96 3.83 -17.15
CA LYS A 26 -6.12 4.40 -16.11
C LYS A 26 -5.49 3.32 -15.23
N LEU A 27 -6.26 2.29 -14.85
CA LEU A 27 -5.72 1.15 -14.11
C LEU A 27 -4.64 0.42 -14.91
N CYS A 28 -4.86 0.18 -16.21
CA CYS A 28 -3.89 -0.49 -17.07
C CYS A 28 -2.59 0.31 -17.28
N ASP A 29 -2.66 1.63 -17.19
CA ASP A 29 -1.51 2.51 -17.36
C ASP A 29 -0.76 2.75 -16.04
N ALA A 30 -1.38 2.41 -14.90
CA ALA A 30 -0.88 2.72 -13.56
C ALA A 30 0.24 1.77 -13.08
N SER A 31 1.09 2.32 -12.20
CA SER A 31 2.15 1.63 -11.49
C SER A 31 1.94 1.73 -9.98
N VAL A 32 1.93 0.59 -9.28
CA VAL A 32 1.76 0.50 -7.83
C VAL A 32 2.98 -0.13 -7.18
N LEU A 33 3.53 0.54 -6.17
CA LEU A 33 4.58 -0.01 -5.31
C LEU A 33 3.94 -0.65 -4.07
N ILE A 34 4.25 -1.92 -3.81
CA ILE A 34 3.80 -2.67 -2.63
C ILE A 34 5.01 -2.97 -1.75
N ILE A 35 5.03 -2.42 -0.55
CA ILE A 35 6.08 -2.62 0.45
C ILE A 35 5.58 -3.61 1.49
N GLY A 36 6.21 -4.78 1.52
CA GLY A 36 5.80 -5.94 2.29
C GLY A 36 4.88 -6.88 1.49
N CYS A 37 5.36 -8.11 1.24
CA CYS A 37 4.63 -9.20 0.60
C CYS A 37 4.07 -10.22 1.61
N GLY A 38 3.86 -9.76 2.86
CA GLY A 38 3.21 -10.51 3.92
C GLY A 38 1.70 -10.66 3.68
N GLY A 39 0.92 -10.87 4.73
CA GLY A 39 -0.51 -11.14 4.59
C GLY A 39 -1.31 -10.02 3.92
N LEU A 40 -1.00 -8.75 4.24
CA LEU A 40 -1.63 -7.57 3.63
C LEU A 40 -1.26 -7.46 2.15
N GLY A 41 0.05 -7.37 1.84
CA GLY A 41 0.54 -7.21 0.47
C GLY A 41 0.18 -8.38 -0.43
N ASN A 42 0.14 -9.60 0.11
CA ASN A 42 -0.29 -10.81 -0.59
C ASN A 42 -1.72 -10.66 -1.13
N SER A 43 -2.65 -10.24 -0.26
CA SER A 43 -4.05 -10.03 -0.61
C SER A 43 -4.24 -8.84 -1.54
N ALA A 44 -3.58 -7.71 -1.25
CA ALA A 44 -3.67 -6.51 -2.07
C ALA A 44 -3.15 -6.75 -3.49
N ALA A 45 -1.98 -7.37 -3.64
CA ALA A 45 -1.37 -7.65 -4.94
C ALA A 45 -2.24 -8.53 -5.84
N LEU A 46 -2.90 -9.57 -5.27
CA LEU A 46 -3.81 -10.43 -6.02
C LEU A 46 -4.96 -9.62 -6.65
N TYR A 47 -5.62 -8.76 -5.86
CA TYR A 47 -6.74 -7.96 -6.38
C TYR A 47 -6.29 -6.87 -7.35
N LEU A 48 -5.14 -6.22 -7.11
CA LEU A 48 -4.61 -5.21 -8.04
C LEU A 48 -4.23 -5.82 -9.39
N ALA A 49 -3.56 -6.98 -9.38
CA ALA A 49 -3.24 -7.70 -10.61
C ALA A 49 -4.50 -8.18 -11.33
N ALA A 50 -5.48 -8.75 -10.60
CA ALA A 50 -6.76 -9.19 -11.16
C ALA A 50 -7.58 -8.03 -11.74
N ALA A 51 -7.53 -6.85 -11.09
CA ALA A 51 -8.20 -5.63 -11.55
C ALA A 51 -7.54 -5.00 -12.78
N GLY A 52 -6.34 -5.44 -13.17
CA GLY A 52 -5.67 -4.96 -14.36
C GLY A 52 -4.80 -3.73 -14.14
N VAL A 53 -4.23 -3.55 -12.94
CA VAL A 53 -3.15 -2.58 -12.75
C VAL A 53 -1.98 -2.97 -13.63
N GLY A 54 -1.49 -2.01 -14.44
CA GLY A 54 -0.52 -2.29 -15.49
C GLY A 54 0.84 -2.74 -14.95
N LYS A 55 1.28 -2.18 -13.81
CA LYS A 55 2.57 -2.53 -13.22
C LYS A 55 2.48 -2.63 -11.70
N LEU A 56 3.00 -3.72 -11.15
CA LEU A 56 3.21 -3.89 -9.70
C LEU A 56 4.70 -4.06 -9.41
N VAL A 57 5.21 -3.28 -8.47
CA VAL A 57 6.54 -3.42 -7.91
C VAL A 57 6.41 -4.02 -6.52
N LEU A 58 6.96 -5.20 -6.31
CA LEU A 58 6.90 -5.95 -5.06
C LEU A 58 8.23 -5.80 -4.32
N CYS A 59 8.21 -5.27 -3.11
CA CYS A 59 9.41 -5.07 -2.30
C CYS A 59 9.29 -5.81 -0.97
N ASP A 60 10.16 -6.79 -0.74
CA ASP A 60 10.24 -7.60 0.49
C ASP A 60 11.58 -8.32 0.52
N ASP A 61 12.20 -8.48 1.69
CA ASP A 61 13.48 -9.15 1.87
C ASP A 61 13.36 -10.57 2.46
N ASP A 62 12.15 -10.98 2.85
CA ASP A 62 11.89 -12.26 3.48
C ASP A 62 11.71 -13.42 2.49
N GLU A 63 11.83 -14.64 3.04
CA GLU A 63 11.43 -15.89 2.40
C GLU A 63 10.08 -16.39 2.94
N VAL A 64 9.44 -17.25 2.18
CA VAL A 64 8.20 -17.92 2.58
C VAL A 64 8.50 -18.98 3.64
N GLU A 65 7.83 -18.87 4.78
CA GLU A 65 7.86 -19.85 5.86
C GLU A 65 6.54 -20.62 5.95
N ILE A 66 6.58 -21.81 6.54
CA ILE A 66 5.39 -22.64 6.76
C ILE A 66 4.34 -21.92 7.64
N SER A 67 4.81 -21.14 8.61
CA SER A 67 4.00 -20.32 9.51
C SER A 67 3.23 -19.21 8.79
N ASN A 68 3.69 -18.80 7.59
CA ASN A 68 3.07 -17.75 6.78
C ASN A 68 1.82 -18.24 6.05
N LEU A 69 1.73 -19.54 5.74
CA LEU A 69 0.67 -20.10 4.88
C LEU A 69 -0.73 -19.96 5.46
N SER A 70 -0.85 -19.73 6.77
CA SER A 70 -2.14 -19.50 7.45
C SER A 70 -2.82 -18.18 7.07
N ARG A 71 -2.05 -17.19 6.54
CA ARG A 71 -2.53 -15.83 6.24
C ARG A 71 -2.01 -15.22 4.94
N GLN A 72 -0.98 -15.81 4.31
CA GLN A 72 -0.40 -15.36 3.04
C GLN A 72 -0.88 -16.29 1.92
N ILE A 73 -2.12 -16.09 1.50
CA ILE A 73 -2.91 -17.06 0.73
C ILE A 73 -2.48 -17.26 -0.73
N ALA A 74 -1.64 -16.41 -1.29
CA ALA A 74 -1.02 -16.67 -2.60
C ALA A 74 0.07 -17.75 -2.52
N PHE A 75 0.64 -18.01 -1.35
CA PHE A 75 1.70 -19.00 -1.21
C PHE A 75 1.15 -20.43 -1.06
N ARG A 76 2.00 -21.40 -1.38
CA ARG A 76 1.73 -22.84 -1.29
C ARG A 76 2.92 -23.52 -0.61
N ASN A 77 2.76 -24.76 -0.17
CA ASN A 77 3.83 -25.55 0.45
C ASN A 77 5.12 -25.60 -0.40
N GLN A 78 4.97 -25.66 -1.72
CA GLN A 78 6.11 -25.66 -2.66
C GLN A 78 6.91 -24.35 -2.68
N HIS A 79 6.38 -23.25 -2.14
CA HIS A 79 7.05 -21.96 -2.10
C HIS A 79 7.88 -21.75 -0.82
N VAL A 80 7.81 -22.68 0.15
CA VAL A 80 8.62 -22.59 1.38
C VAL A 80 10.11 -22.49 1.03
N SER A 81 10.81 -21.56 1.66
CA SER A 81 12.21 -21.18 1.40
C SER A 81 12.46 -20.51 0.01
N THR A 82 11.40 -20.01 -0.62
CA THR A 82 11.53 -19.14 -1.82
C THR A 82 11.36 -17.69 -1.37
N PRO A 83 12.07 -16.70 -1.96
CA PRO A 83 11.81 -15.28 -1.69
C PRO A 83 10.34 -14.92 -1.88
N LYS A 84 9.74 -14.21 -0.93
CA LYS A 84 8.31 -13.84 -0.97
C LYS A 84 7.94 -13.11 -2.25
N VAL A 85 8.78 -12.17 -2.69
CA VAL A 85 8.56 -11.40 -3.92
C VAL A 85 8.49 -12.28 -5.15
N ASP A 86 9.32 -13.32 -5.25
CA ASP A 86 9.37 -14.22 -6.42
C ASP A 86 8.20 -15.19 -6.41
N ALA A 87 7.88 -15.76 -5.24
CA ALA A 87 6.72 -16.64 -5.07
C ALA A 87 5.41 -15.89 -5.39
N LEU A 88 5.27 -14.64 -4.92
CA LEU A 88 4.10 -13.82 -5.21
C LEU A 88 4.04 -13.45 -6.69
N ALA A 89 5.16 -13.00 -7.28
CA ALA A 89 5.23 -12.65 -8.70
C ALA A 89 4.83 -13.82 -9.61
N GLN A 90 5.21 -15.05 -9.28
CA GLN A 90 4.77 -16.24 -10.01
C GLN A 90 3.25 -16.37 -10.02
N GLN A 91 2.60 -16.19 -8.87
CA GLN A 91 1.15 -16.28 -8.75
C GLN A 91 0.43 -15.16 -9.50
N LEU A 92 0.95 -13.93 -9.42
CA LEU A 92 0.36 -12.78 -10.10
C LEU A 92 0.46 -12.90 -11.63
N ARG A 93 1.61 -13.34 -12.16
CA ARG A 93 1.77 -13.60 -13.61
C ARG A 93 0.85 -14.72 -14.11
N ALA A 94 0.61 -15.75 -13.29
CA ALA A 94 -0.34 -16.81 -13.62
C ALA A 94 -1.79 -16.32 -13.58
N LEU A 95 -2.11 -15.37 -12.69
CA LEU A 95 -3.43 -14.77 -12.57
C LEU A 95 -3.71 -13.78 -13.72
N ASN A 96 -2.77 -12.89 -14.00
CA ASN A 96 -2.92 -11.88 -15.04
C ASN A 96 -1.57 -11.63 -15.76
N PRO A 97 -1.35 -12.24 -16.94
CA PRO A 97 -0.11 -12.08 -17.70
C PRO A 97 0.08 -10.67 -18.28
N GLU A 98 -0.98 -9.85 -18.36
CA GLU A 98 -0.91 -8.46 -18.83
C GLU A 98 -0.33 -7.51 -17.77
N CYS A 99 -0.37 -7.90 -16.49
CA CYS A 99 0.20 -7.11 -15.40
C CYS A 99 1.73 -7.30 -15.35
N HIS A 100 2.47 -6.23 -15.51
CA HIS A 100 3.94 -6.27 -15.42
C HIS A 100 4.39 -6.33 -13.96
N ILE A 101 5.00 -7.45 -13.55
CA ILE A 101 5.46 -7.66 -12.18
C ILE A 101 6.98 -7.51 -12.10
N ARG A 102 7.45 -6.55 -11.32
CA ARG A 102 8.86 -6.36 -10.96
C ARG A 102 9.09 -6.69 -9.49
N THR A 103 10.13 -7.45 -9.20
CA THR A 103 10.50 -7.87 -7.84
C THR A 103 11.73 -7.10 -7.36
N VAL A 104 11.74 -6.72 -6.10
CA VAL A 104 12.84 -6.07 -5.38
C VAL A 104 13.06 -6.86 -4.09
N GLN A 105 13.95 -7.86 -4.16
CA GLN A 105 14.28 -8.73 -3.02
C GLN A 105 15.28 -8.02 -2.10
N ARG A 106 14.84 -6.97 -1.44
CA ARG A 106 15.63 -6.30 -0.41
C ARG A 106 14.75 -5.41 0.47
N ARG A 107 15.20 -5.19 1.68
CA ARG A 107 14.58 -4.24 2.59
C ARG A 107 14.71 -2.82 2.05
N VAL A 108 13.61 -2.06 2.14
CA VAL A 108 13.62 -0.65 1.74
C VAL A 108 14.51 0.16 2.69
N ASP A 109 15.29 1.06 2.10
CA ASP A 109 16.15 2.00 2.81
C ASP A 109 16.05 3.40 2.18
N ARG A 110 16.73 4.37 2.78
CA ARG A 110 16.74 5.76 2.31
C ARG A 110 17.37 5.97 0.92
N ASN A 111 18.11 4.99 0.39
CA ASN A 111 18.72 5.08 -0.94
C ASN A 111 17.82 4.49 -2.01
N LEU A 112 17.14 3.38 -1.71
CA LEU A 112 16.27 2.67 -2.65
C LEU A 112 14.89 3.31 -2.76
N LEU A 113 14.28 3.61 -1.60
CA LEU A 113 12.86 3.95 -1.53
C LEU A 113 12.47 5.19 -2.34
N PRO A 114 13.24 6.31 -2.36
CA PRO A 114 12.88 7.49 -3.15
C PRO A 114 12.78 7.19 -4.66
N LEU A 115 13.65 6.32 -5.18
CA LEU A 115 13.64 5.94 -6.60
C LEU A 115 12.39 5.12 -6.94
N GLU A 116 12.03 4.18 -6.07
CA GLU A 116 10.85 3.33 -6.27
C GLU A 116 9.54 4.11 -6.14
N VAL A 117 9.46 5.00 -5.15
CA VAL A 117 8.29 5.87 -4.92
C VAL A 117 8.08 6.82 -6.09
N ALA A 118 9.14 7.49 -6.57
CA ALA A 118 9.05 8.44 -7.68
C ALA A 118 8.57 7.82 -9.01
N MET A 119 8.74 6.49 -9.17
CA MET A 119 8.29 5.75 -10.36
C MET A 119 6.91 5.10 -10.19
N SER A 120 6.16 5.46 -9.15
CA SER A 120 4.87 4.84 -8.82
C SER A 120 3.78 5.90 -8.69
N ASP A 121 2.57 5.57 -9.11
CA ASP A 121 1.42 6.46 -8.97
C ASP A 121 0.82 6.40 -7.56
N VAL A 122 0.98 5.28 -6.87
CA VAL A 122 0.56 5.08 -5.48
C VAL A 122 1.41 4.03 -4.79
N VAL A 123 1.63 4.21 -3.48
CA VAL A 123 2.37 3.28 -2.63
C VAL A 123 1.42 2.61 -1.64
N LEU A 124 1.50 1.28 -1.53
CA LEU A 124 0.86 0.50 -0.48
C LEU A 124 1.91 0.12 0.57
N ASP A 125 1.74 0.62 1.78
CA ASP A 125 2.49 0.16 2.94
C ASP A 125 1.76 -1.02 3.59
N CYS A 126 2.33 -2.20 3.38
CA CYS A 126 1.90 -3.49 3.92
C CYS A 126 2.92 -4.06 4.91
N SER A 127 3.85 -3.23 5.39
CA SER A 127 4.90 -3.63 6.31
C SER A 127 4.34 -3.89 7.73
N ASP A 128 5.10 -4.60 8.54
CA ASP A 128 4.73 -4.99 9.90
C ASP A 128 5.58 -4.32 10.99
N ASN A 129 6.43 -3.37 10.61
CA ASN A 129 7.31 -2.68 11.55
C ASN A 129 7.24 -1.14 11.39
N LEU A 130 7.34 -0.45 12.51
CA LEU A 130 7.18 1.01 12.58
C LEU A 130 8.28 1.78 11.86
N GLU A 131 9.52 1.29 11.87
CA GLU A 131 10.65 1.94 11.21
C GLU A 131 10.39 2.08 9.70
N THR A 132 9.97 0.97 9.06
CA THR A 132 9.61 0.98 7.63
C THR A 132 8.42 1.90 7.36
N ARG A 133 7.37 1.86 8.19
CA ARG A 133 6.18 2.72 8.04
C ARG A 133 6.52 4.20 8.08
N HIS A 134 7.36 4.62 9.04
CA HIS A 134 7.81 6.01 9.14
C HIS A 134 8.68 6.41 7.96
N LEU A 135 9.57 5.53 7.50
CA LEU A 135 10.39 5.79 6.33
C LEU A 135 9.53 5.95 5.07
N VAL A 136 8.57 5.05 4.85
CA VAL A 136 7.65 5.10 3.71
C VAL A 136 6.81 6.37 3.74
N ASN A 137 6.23 6.71 4.90
CA ASN A 137 5.47 7.94 5.06
C ASN A 137 6.30 9.19 4.72
N GLN A 138 7.53 9.25 5.24
CA GLN A 138 8.42 10.38 5.00
C GLN A 138 8.74 10.53 3.51
N VAL A 139 9.14 9.44 2.84
CA VAL A 139 9.52 9.49 1.42
C VAL A 139 8.31 9.77 0.53
N CYS A 140 7.14 9.16 0.80
CA CYS A 140 5.93 9.46 0.06
C CYS A 140 5.52 10.93 0.20
N PHE A 141 5.65 11.51 1.41
CA PHE A 141 5.41 12.92 1.65
C PHE A 141 6.39 13.82 0.90
N GLU A 142 7.69 13.51 0.91
CA GLU A 142 8.74 14.24 0.20
C GLU A 142 8.54 14.20 -1.33
N CYS A 143 8.21 13.02 -1.88
CA CYS A 143 7.95 12.81 -3.30
C CYS A 143 6.53 13.22 -3.74
N GLN A 144 5.66 13.59 -2.81
CA GLN A 144 4.25 13.94 -3.07
C GLN A 144 3.44 12.81 -3.74
N ILE A 145 3.78 11.56 -3.44
CA ILE A 145 3.09 10.37 -3.94
C ILE A 145 2.11 9.86 -2.88
N PRO A 146 0.86 9.54 -3.22
CA PRO A 146 -0.13 9.01 -2.29
C PRO A 146 0.31 7.71 -1.65
N LEU A 147 -0.04 7.57 -0.36
CA LEU A 147 0.27 6.41 0.47
C LEU A 147 -1.00 5.79 1.02
N ILE A 148 -1.16 4.47 0.87
CA ILE A 148 -2.23 3.69 1.49
C ILE A 148 -1.60 2.74 2.50
N SER A 149 -1.73 3.06 3.79
CA SER A 149 -1.14 2.27 4.86
C SER A 149 -2.19 1.36 5.51
N GLY A 150 -1.84 0.08 5.66
CA GLY A 150 -2.66 -0.94 6.32
C GLY A 150 -1.92 -1.58 7.49
N ALA A 151 -2.64 -1.94 8.55
CA ALA A 151 -2.10 -2.72 9.66
C ALA A 151 -3.15 -3.69 10.21
N ALA A 152 -2.69 -4.84 10.70
CA ALA A 152 -3.56 -5.82 11.33
C ALA A 152 -2.81 -6.54 12.46
N ILE A 153 -3.52 -6.78 13.57
CA ILE A 153 -3.01 -7.48 14.74
C ILE A 153 -4.16 -8.19 15.48
N GLY A 154 -3.97 -9.46 15.85
CA GLY A 154 -5.00 -10.23 16.53
C GLY A 154 -6.30 -10.31 15.70
N TRP A 155 -7.35 -9.69 16.21
CA TRP A 155 -8.67 -9.56 15.58
C TRP A 155 -8.96 -8.15 15.11
N SER A 156 -7.98 -7.27 15.11
CA SER A 156 -8.17 -5.86 14.75
C SER A 156 -7.37 -5.51 13.50
N GLY A 157 -7.92 -4.61 12.70
CA GLY A 157 -7.27 -4.09 11.51
C GLY A 157 -7.53 -2.60 11.35
N GLN A 158 -6.67 -1.94 10.58
CA GLN A 158 -6.85 -0.54 10.24
C GLN A 158 -6.29 -0.24 8.84
N VAL A 159 -6.89 0.74 8.17
CA VAL A 159 -6.42 1.22 6.88
C VAL A 159 -6.67 2.72 6.77
N ILE A 160 -5.75 3.42 6.15
CA ILE A 160 -5.83 4.86 5.88
C ILE A 160 -5.14 5.16 4.55
N ALA A 161 -5.71 6.11 3.79
CA ALA A 161 -5.08 6.67 2.60
C ALA A 161 -4.64 8.12 2.88
N PHE A 162 -3.43 8.46 2.49
CA PHE A 162 -2.86 9.82 2.51
C PHE A 162 -2.67 10.30 1.09
N ASP A 163 -3.15 11.50 0.79
CA ASP A 163 -2.84 12.19 -0.44
C ASP A 163 -1.88 13.34 -0.14
N PHE A 164 -0.67 13.23 -0.63
CA PHE A 164 0.38 14.24 -0.46
C PHE A 164 0.56 15.15 -1.67
N SER A 165 -0.20 14.92 -2.75
CA SER A 165 -0.15 15.71 -3.99
C SER A 165 -0.77 17.11 -3.81
N ALA A 166 -1.78 17.22 -2.96
CA ALA A 166 -2.44 18.46 -2.61
C ALA A 166 -2.20 18.81 -1.13
N PRO A 167 -1.20 19.62 -0.80
CA PRO A 167 -0.87 19.93 0.59
C PRO A 167 -2.00 20.75 1.23
N ASN A 168 -2.90 20.06 1.89
CA ASN A 168 -3.84 20.69 2.81
C ASN A 168 -3.22 20.64 4.21
N LYS A 169 -2.85 21.81 4.74
CA LYS A 169 -2.22 21.96 6.07
C LYS A 169 -3.06 21.38 7.23
N ALA A 170 -4.34 21.13 7.01
CA ALA A 170 -5.22 20.55 8.02
C ALA A 170 -5.19 19.02 8.10
N THR A 171 -4.55 18.34 7.13
CA THR A 171 -4.54 16.88 7.06
C THR A 171 -3.19 16.31 7.51
N GLY A 172 -3.23 15.39 8.50
CA GLY A 172 -2.04 14.78 9.07
C GLY A 172 -1.43 13.69 8.18
N CYS A 173 -0.19 13.33 8.48
CA CYS A 173 0.50 12.17 7.90
C CYS A 173 0.53 10.99 8.87
N TYR A 174 1.18 9.88 8.51
CA TYR A 174 1.30 8.71 9.41
C TYR A 174 1.98 9.06 10.74
N ALA A 175 2.99 9.96 10.74
CA ALA A 175 3.66 10.39 11.96
C ALA A 175 2.74 11.21 12.91
N CYS A 176 1.71 11.88 12.39
CA CYS A 176 0.69 12.52 13.24
C CYS A 176 -0.20 11.48 13.94
N MET A 177 -0.40 10.31 13.32
CA MET A 177 -1.21 9.23 13.89
C MET A 177 -0.40 8.40 14.90
N VAL A 178 0.85 8.11 14.56
CA VAL A 178 1.77 7.30 15.36
C VAL A 178 3.09 8.04 15.49
N PRO A 179 3.29 8.82 16.58
CA PRO A 179 4.57 9.49 16.83
C PRO A 179 5.73 8.50 16.99
N ARG A 180 6.94 8.89 16.57
CA ARG A 180 8.12 8.01 16.60
C ARG A 180 8.49 7.55 18.00
N ASP A 181 8.29 8.38 19.00
CA ASP A 181 8.60 8.09 20.41
C ASP A 181 7.73 6.96 21.01
N TYR A 182 6.63 6.61 20.35
CA TYR A 182 5.79 5.47 20.73
C TYR A 182 6.36 4.11 20.30
N SER A 183 7.39 4.07 19.47
CA SER A 183 8.00 2.84 18.96
C SER A 183 8.55 1.94 20.08
N ASP A 184 9.03 2.54 21.16
CA ASP A 184 9.66 1.81 22.29
C ASP A 184 8.62 1.15 23.23
N GLN A 185 7.36 1.54 23.14
CA GLN A 185 6.28 1.04 24.01
C GLN A 185 5.44 -0.07 23.38
N LEU A 186 5.46 -0.19 22.05
CA LEU A 186 4.74 -1.22 21.32
C LEU A 186 5.66 -2.44 21.17
N GLY A 187 5.45 -3.49 21.99
CA GLY A 187 6.11 -4.78 21.83
C GLY A 187 6.00 -5.28 20.38
N LYS A 188 6.92 -6.17 19.97
CA LYS A 188 6.91 -6.70 18.59
C LYS A 188 5.55 -7.30 18.26
N CYS A 189 4.90 -6.79 17.22
CA CYS A 189 3.62 -7.30 16.71
C CYS A 189 3.66 -8.82 16.43
N SER A 190 4.86 -9.38 16.21
CA SER A 190 5.10 -10.82 16.01
C SER A 190 4.61 -11.72 17.16
N ASP A 191 4.55 -11.19 18.38
CA ASP A 191 4.24 -11.99 19.58
C ASP A 191 2.74 -12.11 19.87
N LEU A 192 1.93 -11.31 19.18
CA LEU A 192 0.49 -11.18 19.40
C LEU A 192 -0.31 -11.84 18.27
N GLY A 193 -0.22 -13.07 17.98
CA GLY A 193 -1.06 -13.78 16.98
C GLY A 193 -1.91 -12.94 16.03
N ILE A 194 -2.31 -13.47 14.90
CA ILE A 194 -3.14 -12.78 13.88
C ILE A 194 -4.06 -13.78 13.19
N ILE A 195 -5.31 -13.42 12.97
CA ILE A 195 -6.24 -14.24 12.19
C ILE A 195 -6.20 -13.86 10.71
N GLY A 196 -5.99 -14.83 9.82
CA GLY A 196 -5.80 -14.62 8.38
C GLY A 196 -6.89 -13.76 7.70
N PRO A 197 -8.19 -14.02 7.90
CA PRO A 197 -9.25 -13.20 7.32
C PRO A 197 -9.19 -11.70 7.65
N VAL A 198 -8.70 -11.31 8.83
CA VAL A 198 -8.52 -9.87 9.17
C VAL A 198 -7.46 -9.25 8.28
N VAL A 199 -6.34 -9.95 8.13
CA VAL A 199 -5.25 -9.51 7.24
C VAL A 199 -5.74 -9.39 5.79
N GLY A 200 -6.47 -10.42 5.31
CA GLY A 200 -7.07 -10.39 3.98
C GLY A 200 -8.03 -9.23 3.78
N THR A 201 -8.89 -8.96 4.77
CA THR A 201 -9.85 -7.84 4.71
C THR A 201 -9.13 -6.50 4.57
N ILE A 202 -8.11 -6.24 5.37
CA ILE A 202 -7.37 -4.96 5.32
C ILE A 202 -6.56 -4.85 4.02
N GLY A 203 -5.88 -5.91 3.58
CA GLY A 203 -5.15 -5.91 2.31
C GLY A 203 -6.08 -5.67 1.11
N ASN A 204 -7.27 -6.26 1.12
CA ASN A 204 -8.28 -6.03 0.08
C ASN A 204 -8.80 -4.57 0.10
N LEU A 205 -8.95 -3.96 1.28
CA LEU A 205 -9.30 -2.54 1.38
C LEU A 205 -8.18 -1.63 0.90
N GLN A 206 -6.90 -1.97 1.14
CA GLN A 206 -5.79 -1.23 0.53
C GLN A 206 -5.87 -1.29 -1.00
N ALA A 207 -6.12 -2.46 -1.59
CA ALA A 207 -6.32 -2.60 -3.03
C ALA A 207 -7.52 -1.79 -3.54
N LEU A 208 -8.65 -1.84 -2.82
CA LEU A 208 -9.86 -1.09 -3.18
C LEU A 208 -9.61 0.42 -3.18
N LEU A 209 -8.95 0.95 -2.15
CA LEU A 209 -8.59 2.37 -2.06
C LEU A 209 -7.61 2.76 -3.20
N ALA A 210 -6.66 1.90 -3.56
CA ALA A 210 -5.77 2.13 -4.69
C ALA A 210 -6.53 2.19 -6.01
N ILE A 211 -7.48 1.27 -6.24
CA ILE A 211 -8.34 1.28 -7.44
C ILE A 211 -9.19 2.55 -7.49
N GLN A 212 -9.80 2.96 -6.36
CA GLN A 212 -10.58 4.21 -6.29
C GLN A 212 -9.73 5.43 -6.65
N TYR A 213 -8.51 5.50 -6.11
CA TYR A 213 -7.59 6.59 -6.41
C TYR A 213 -7.16 6.60 -7.89
N LEU A 214 -6.68 5.46 -8.39
CA LEU A 214 -6.17 5.34 -9.77
C LEU A 214 -7.24 5.54 -10.83
N ALA A 215 -8.47 5.12 -10.55
CA ALA A 215 -9.63 5.37 -11.42
C ALA A 215 -10.23 6.79 -11.22
N GLU A 216 -9.68 7.60 -10.32
CA GLU A 216 -10.12 8.96 -9.99
C GLU A 216 -11.59 9.03 -9.54
N LEU A 217 -12.02 8.07 -8.70
CA LEU A 217 -13.38 8.08 -8.19
C LEU A 217 -13.61 9.25 -7.21
N PRO A 218 -14.69 10.04 -7.37
CA PRO A 218 -14.97 11.19 -6.50
C PRO A 218 -15.26 10.81 -5.04
N GLU A 219 -15.60 9.56 -4.78
CA GLU A 219 -15.86 9.02 -3.43
C GLU A 219 -14.57 8.68 -2.67
N PHE A 220 -13.41 8.66 -3.33
CA PHE A 220 -12.14 8.39 -2.67
C PHE A 220 -11.88 9.38 -1.54
N LYS A 221 -11.67 8.86 -0.33
CA LYS A 221 -11.46 9.66 0.88
C LYS A 221 -10.04 9.48 1.40
N THR A 222 -9.39 10.60 1.64
CA THR A 222 -8.05 10.65 2.24
C THR A 222 -8.10 11.07 3.70
N HIS A 223 -7.06 10.73 4.46
CA HIS A 223 -6.88 11.12 5.85
C HIS A 223 -8.04 10.68 6.77
N GLN A 224 -8.80 9.67 6.34
CA GLN A 224 -9.82 9.01 7.15
C GLN A 224 -9.32 7.63 7.56
N LEU A 225 -8.97 7.48 8.83
CA LEU A 225 -8.61 6.20 9.42
C LEU A 225 -9.87 5.35 9.57
N MET A 226 -9.86 4.16 8.98
CA MET A 226 -10.87 3.12 9.20
C MET A 226 -10.28 2.03 10.09
N THR A 227 -10.92 1.74 11.21
CA THR A 227 -10.56 0.66 12.12
C THR A 227 -11.61 -0.44 12.09
N PHE A 228 -11.18 -1.68 12.15
CA PHE A 228 -12.01 -2.88 12.10
C PHE A 228 -11.81 -3.74 13.33
N ASP A 229 -12.89 -4.01 14.06
CA ASP A 229 -12.98 -5.04 15.10
C ASP A 229 -13.64 -6.28 14.52
N ALA A 230 -12.84 -7.29 14.19
CA ALA A 230 -13.34 -8.52 13.58
C ALA A 230 -14.07 -9.45 14.55
N LYS A 231 -13.97 -9.25 15.88
CA LYS A 231 -14.76 -10.03 16.83
C LYS A 231 -16.24 -9.64 16.81
N HIS A 232 -16.50 -8.34 16.61
CA HIS A 232 -17.84 -7.78 16.59
C HIS A 232 -18.30 -7.42 15.17
N LEU A 233 -17.42 -7.55 14.17
CA LEU A 233 -17.62 -7.12 12.76
C LEU A 233 -17.95 -5.63 12.67
N ASP A 234 -17.37 -4.82 13.54
CA ASP A 234 -17.65 -3.39 13.65
C ASP A 234 -16.56 -2.54 12.98
N TRP A 235 -17.01 -1.44 12.35
CA TRP A 235 -16.15 -0.48 11.66
C TRP A 235 -16.30 0.90 12.28
N GLN A 236 -15.18 1.54 12.54
CA GLN A 236 -15.16 2.94 13.00
C GLN A 236 -14.34 3.78 12.02
N LYS A 237 -14.71 5.06 11.89
CA LYS A 237 -14.04 6.02 11.01
C LYS A 237 -13.65 7.25 11.80
N TRP A 238 -12.40 7.67 11.64
CA TRP A 238 -11.83 8.80 12.35
C TRP A 238 -11.16 9.74 11.36
N GLN A 239 -11.46 11.02 11.40
CA GLN A 239 -10.74 12.00 10.59
C GLN A 239 -9.41 12.31 11.25
N LEU A 240 -8.32 12.07 10.52
CA LEU A 240 -6.99 12.41 10.99
C LEU A 240 -6.73 13.91 10.79
N MET A 241 -6.32 14.58 11.87
CA MET A 241 -5.89 15.97 11.85
C MET A 241 -4.36 16.04 11.84
N ALA A 242 -3.81 17.12 11.27
CA ALA A 242 -2.38 17.39 11.35
C ALA A 242 -1.99 17.73 12.79
N ASP A 243 -0.88 17.14 13.23
CA ASP A 243 -0.19 17.62 14.42
C ASP A 243 0.63 18.85 14.04
N PRO A 244 0.43 20.02 14.70
CA PRO A 244 1.17 21.23 14.39
C PRO A 244 2.67 21.11 14.64
N ASP A 245 3.09 20.17 15.50
CA ASP A 245 4.49 19.91 15.84
C ASP A 245 5.07 18.69 15.07
N CYS A 246 4.36 18.17 14.08
CA CYS A 246 4.80 16.99 13.34
C CYS A 246 6.10 17.25 12.55
N GLU A 247 7.13 16.47 12.84
CA GLU A 247 8.46 16.57 12.18
C GLU A 247 8.41 16.41 10.66
N ILE A 248 7.39 15.73 10.11
CA ILE A 248 7.27 15.41 8.70
C ILE A 248 6.40 16.44 7.97
N CYS A 249 5.13 16.62 8.37
CA CYS A 249 4.20 17.42 7.60
C CYS A 249 4.13 18.88 8.06
N ALA A 250 4.52 19.22 9.31
CA ALA A 250 4.62 20.62 9.76
C ALA A 250 5.90 21.31 9.29
N ALA A 251 7.00 20.57 9.09
CA ALA A 251 8.32 21.10 8.77
C ALA A 251 8.46 21.78 7.37
N LYS A 252 7.47 21.64 6.48
CA LYS A 252 7.55 22.27 5.13
C LYS A 252 7.56 23.81 5.13
N GLU A 253 7.19 24.47 6.21
CA GLU A 253 7.24 25.95 6.27
C GLU A 253 8.65 26.50 6.53
N ALA A 254 9.55 25.72 7.12
CA ALA A 254 10.90 26.16 7.50
C ALA A 254 11.95 26.00 6.38
N ASN A 255 11.69 25.15 5.37
CA ASN A 255 12.72 24.69 4.43
C ASN A 255 12.63 25.24 2.99
N THR A 256 11.87 26.29 2.72
CA THR A 256 11.95 26.99 1.41
C THR A 256 13.31 27.70 1.21
N ASN A 257 14.18 27.73 2.22
CA ASN A 257 15.47 28.39 2.17
C ASN A 257 16.72 27.49 2.32
N ASN A 258 16.59 26.17 2.54
CA ASN A 258 17.74 25.26 2.64
C ASN A 258 17.54 24.02 1.77
N ASN A 259 18.22 23.99 0.64
CA ASN A 259 18.29 22.91 -0.34
C ASN A 259 19.15 21.74 0.15
N GLU A 260 18.69 20.95 1.13
CA GLU A 260 19.26 19.63 1.48
C GLU A 260 18.16 18.59 1.74
N GLY A 261 17.10 18.60 0.91
CA GLY A 261 16.11 17.53 0.87
C GLY A 261 16.53 16.44 -0.13
N VAL A 262 16.10 15.21 0.11
CA VAL A 262 16.19 14.12 -0.89
C VAL A 262 15.58 14.64 -2.19
N ILE A 263 16.40 14.77 -3.22
CA ILE A 263 15.95 15.18 -4.55
C ILE A 263 15.21 13.97 -5.13
N CYS A 264 13.89 14.02 -5.14
CA CYS A 264 13.11 13.14 -6.00
C CYS A 264 13.52 13.44 -7.45
N PRO A 265 14.05 12.48 -8.22
CA PRO A 265 14.44 12.76 -9.59
C PRO A 265 13.18 13.18 -10.35
N SER A 266 13.21 14.43 -10.86
CA SER A 266 12.21 14.89 -11.82
C SER A 266 12.34 14.05 -13.09
N LEU A 267 11.26 13.36 -13.47
CA LEU A 267 11.11 12.67 -14.75
C LEU A 267 11.11 13.65 -15.93
#